data_168a711a8da038231243752d9c85ab9b
#
_entry.id   168a711a8da038231243752d9c85ab9b
#
_cell.length_a   1.000
_cell.length_b   1.000
_cell.length_c   1.000
_cell.angle_alpha   90.00
_cell.angle_beta   90.00
_cell.angle_gamma   90.00
#
_symmetry.space_group_name_H-M   'P 1'
#
loop_
_entity.id
_entity.type
_entity.pdbx_description
1 polymer ?
#
loop_
_entity_poly.entity_id
_entity_poly.type
_entity_poly.pdbx_seq_one_letter_code
_entity_poly.pdbx_strand_id
1 'polypeptide(L)'
;MEGKQLQFALASRRFFRGAQWIARLPFANVRLSRRWGRLASPYVADQADLQNAYSQAFHATPHVAQSLTMQWLASHGLFGTSIFSYHRMDPAWVQQHVQIDQAQIMDDLRAQGGLVLTYHSHHHNTLGIVLGQSGITTWGVAATEKASPMAPYTGQFMRIINGQSEAKFGGGRYLFTDEPRNLLRGLKQAFSQKQAVVSLCDNPMPSSAQPPVHFMGKTFHVGSGVLEQALAQGVPVTLALLYPDLKGAYTLRLKSLSQNLSASDILQAYFDFLASCVIQTPWAWQGWHWFSGLPNSPTVEAS
;
A
#
# COMPACT_ATOMS: atom_id res chain seq x y z
N MET A 1 -1.31 -28.27 2.19
CA MET A 1 -1.20 -26.79 2.30
C MET A 1 -0.08 -26.33 3.23
N GLU A 2 0.11 -27.00 4.39
CA GLU A 2 1.13 -26.62 5.40
C GLU A 2 2.57 -26.53 4.89
N GLY A 3 3.02 -27.47 4.04
CA GLY A 3 4.39 -27.47 3.54
C GLY A 3 4.73 -26.26 2.66
N LYS A 4 3.82 -25.82 1.78
CA LYS A 4 4.03 -24.63 0.92
C LYS A 4 4.03 -23.34 1.77
N GLN A 5 3.13 -23.24 2.76
CA GLN A 5 3.10 -22.09 3.67
C GLN A 5 4.39 -21.98 4.48
N LEU A 6 4.91 -23.10 4.98
CA LEU A 6 6.16 -23.13 5.73
C LEU A 6 7.35 -22.71 4.86
N GLN A 7 7.44 -23.21 3.63
CA GLN A 7 8.50 -22.82 2.69
C GLN A 7 8.46 -21.32 2.37
N PHE A 8 7.28 -20.78 2.11
CA PHE A 8 7.07 -19.36 1.87
C PHE A 8 7.48 -18.52 3.09
N ALA A 9 7.11 -18.96 4.28
CA ALA A 9 7.44 -18.29 5.54
C ALA A 9 8.96 -18.23 5.80
N LEU A 10 9.65 -19.34 5.58
CA LEU A 10 11.11 -19.42 5.71
C LEU A 10 11.82 -18.56 4.67
N ALA A 11 11.32 -18.55 3.43
CA ALA A 11 11.84 -17.69 2.36
C ALA A 11 11.66 -16.20 2.71
N SER A 12 10.48 -15.80 3.19
CA SER A 12 10.22 -14.42 3.65
C SER A 12 11.16 -14.02 4.78
N ARG A 13 11.39 -14.89 5.76
CA ARG A 13 12.34 -14.62 6.86
C ARG A 13 13.77 -14.43 6.33
N ARG A 14 14.21 -15.25 5.38
CA ARG A 14 15.54 -15.12 4.75
C ARG A 14 15.65 -13.83 3.94
N PHE A 15 14.60 -13.48 3.20
CA PHE A 15 14.51 -12.24 2.47
C PHE A 15 14.70 -11.03 3.38
N PHE A 16 13.93 -10.90 4.46
CA PHE A 16 14.04 -9.76 5.39
C PHE A 16 15.38 -9.72 6.12
N ARG A 17 15.96 -10.85 6.51
CA ARG A 17 17.31 -10.88 7.11
C ARG A 17 18.38 -10.36 6.15
N GLY A 18 18.35 -10.78 4.89
CA GLY A 18 19.27 -10.29 3.87
C GLY A 18 19.08 -8.81 3.58
N ALA A 19 17.82 -8.35 3.48
CA ALA A 19 17.48 -6.95 3.31
C ALA A 19 17.96 -6.08 4.49
N GLN A 20 17.80 -6.55 5.72
CA GLN A 20 18.31 -5.88 6.92
C GLN A 20 19.84 -5.76 6.90
N TRP A 21 20.52 -6.81 6.47
CA TRP A 21 21.98 -6.79 6.34
C TRP A 21 22.43 -5.77 5.27
N ILE A 22 21.78 -5.77 4.10
CA ILE A 22 22.05 -4.81 3.03
C ILE A 22 21.83 -3.37 3.50
N ALA A 23 20.74 -3.11 4.24
CA ALA A 23 20.40 -1.77 4.74
C ALA A 23 21.44 -1.21 5.73
N ARG A 24 22.26 -2.06 6.35
CA ARG A 24 23.37 -1.68 7.25
C ARG A 24 24.66 -1.33 6.51
N LEU A 25 24.80 -1.71 5.26
CA LEU A 25 26.00 -1.41 4.49
C LEU A 25 26.08 0.10 4.22
N PRO A 26 27.25 0.73 4.37
CA PRO A 26 27.45 2.15 4.11
C PRO A 26 27.21 2.51 2.62
N PHE A 27 27.28 1.51 1.75
CA PHE A 27 27.08 1.62 0.30
C PHE A 27 25.78 0.95 -0.16
N ALA A 28 24.82 0.68 0.75
CA ALA A 28 23.54 0.13 0.38
C ALA A 28 22.82 1.10 -0.56
N ASN A 29 22.97 0.86 -1.83
CA ASN A 29 22.38 1.68 -2.87
C ASN A 29 21.17 0.96 -3.51
N VAL A 30 20.40 1.72 -4.23
CA VAL A 30 19.25 1.27 -5.00
C VAL A 30 19.58 0.07 -5.91
N ARG A 31 20.79 0.04 -6.50
CA ARG A 31 21.21 -1.07 -7.38
C ARG A 31 21.33 -2.39 -6.62
N LEU A 32 21.94 -2.38 -5.44
CA LEU A 32 22.09 -3.58 -4.61
C LEU A 32 20.73 -4.08 -4.11
N SER A 33 19.87 -3.19 -3.64
CA SER A 33 18.51 -3.51 -3.20
C SER A 33 17.66 -4.13 -4.32
N ARG A 34 17.73 -3.58 -5.53
CA ARG A 34 17.05 -4.13 -6.72
C ARG A 34 17.60 -5.51 -7.11
N ARG A 35 18.91 -5.71 -7.07
CA ARG A 35 19.53 -7.03 -7.32
C ARG A 35 19.08 -8.04 -6.27
N TRP A 36 19.05 -7.65 -5.00
CA TRP A 36 18.55 -8.50 -3.93
C TRP A 36 17.08 -8.90 -4.16
N GLY A 37 16.22 -7.96 -4.53
CA GLY A 37 14.83 -8.24 -4.89
C GLY A 37 14.71 -9.28 -5.98
N ARG A 38 15.43 -9.13 -7.08
CA ARG A 38 15.42 -10.08 -8.20
C ARG A 38 15.93 -11.48 -7.82
N LEU A 39 16.88 -11.58 -6.92
CA LEU A 39 17.46 -12.85 -6.47
C LEU A 39 16.64 -13.53 -5.39
N ALA A 40 16.11 -12.78 -4.44
CA ALA A 40 15.48 -13.33 -3.25
C ALA A 40 13.94 -13.32 -3.28
N SER A 41 13.31 -12.35 -3.97
CA SER A 41 11.85 -12.26 -4.03
C SER A 41 11.17 -13.39 -4.82
N PRO A 42 11.80 -14.07 -5.80
CA PRO A 42 11.20 -15.24 -6.43
C PRO A 42 10.83 -16.38 -5.46
N TYR A 43 11.42 -16.37 -4.27
CA TYR A 43 11.08 -17.33 -3.20
C TYR A 43 9.91 -16.87 -2.33
N VAL A 44 9.48 -15.62 -2.46
CA VAL A 44 8.39 -15.00 -1.68
C VAL A 44 7.22 -14.52 -2.56
N ALA A 45 7.31 -14.72 -3.87
CA ALA A 45 6.25 -14.38 -4.83
C ALA A 45 6.17 -15.45 -5.92
N ASP A 46 4.97 -15.85 -6.27
CA ASP A 46 4.76 -16.73 -7.44
C ASP A 46 4.90 -15.90 -8.71
N GLN A 47 5.96 -16.18 -9.47
CA GLN A 47 6.23 -15.45 -10.71
C GLN A 47 5.22 -15.77 -11.81
N ALA A 48 4.68 -17.00 -11.83
CA ALA A 48 3.68 -17.39 -12.82
C ALA A 48 2.37 -16.61 -12.59
N ASP A 49 1.96 -16.47 -11.32
CA ASP A 49 0.78 -15.67 -10.97
C ASP A 49 0.97 -14.20 -11.36
N LEU A 50 2.15 -13.60 -11.11
CA LEU A 50 2.46 -12.24 -11.51
C LEU A 50 2.44 -12.06 -13.02
N GLN A 51 3.06 -12.98 -13.79
CA GLN A 51 3.05 -12.93 -15.26
C GLN A 51 1.64 -13.06 -15.81
N ASN A 52 0.84 -13.97 -15.23
CA ASN A 52 -0.56 -14.15 -15.62
C ASN A 52 -1.39 -12.89 -15.33
N ALA A 53 -1.21 -12.27 -14.16
CA ALA A 53 -1.88 -11.02 -13.81
C ALA A 53 -1.53 -9.89 -14.81
N TYR A 54 -0.26 -9.73 -15.16
CA TYR A 54 0.16 -8.73 -16.15
C TYR A 54 -0.37 -9.03 -17.55
N SER A 55 -0.39 -10.30 -17.94
CA SER A 55 -0.96 -10.71 -19.24
C SER A 55 -2.45 -10.40 -19.32
N GLN A 56 -3.20 -10.64 -18.24
CA GLN A 56 -4.64 -10.34 -18.18
C GLN A 56 -4.91 -8.82 -18.14
N ALA A 57 -4.21 -8.07 -17.27
CA ALA A 57 -4.48 -6.66 -17.05
C ALA A 57 -4.06 -5.76 -18.21
N PHE A 58 -2.97 -6.10 -18.90
CA PHE A 58 -2.37 -5.26 -19.95
C PHE A 58 -2.39 -5.90 -21.34
N HIS A 59 -3.00 -7.06 -21.51
CA HIS A 59 -2.89 -7.87 -22.74
C HIS A 59 -1.43 -8.06 -23.17
N ALA A 60 -0.54 -8.21 -22.16
CA ALA A 60 0.90 -8.22 -22.37
C ALA A 60 1.37 -9.55 -22.98
N THR A 61 2.30 -9.46 -23.94
CA THR A 61 3.01 -10.65 -24.43
C THR A 61 3.83 -11.29 -23.31
N PRO A 62 4.16 -12.58 -23.40
CA PRO A 62 4.95 -13.28 -22.36
C PRO A 62 6.26 -12.54 -22.00
N HIS A 63 6.94 -11.98 -22.99
CA HIS A 63 8.18 -11.22 -22.77
C HIS A 63 7.94 -9.92 -21.98
N VAL A 64 6.87 -9.19 -22.28
CA VAL A 64 6.49 -7.96 -21.55
C VAL A 64 6.07 -8.32 -20.12
N ALA A 65 5.23 -9.34 -19.94
CA ALA A 65 4.80 -9.80 -18.62
C ALA A 65 6.00 -10.25 -17.75
N GLN A 66 6.97 -10.93 -18.33
CA GLN A 66 8.22 -11.28 -17.66
C GLN A 66 9.02 -10.04 -17.25
N SER A 67 9.15 -9.06 -18.14
CA SER A 67 9.85 -7.81 -17.84
C SER A 67 9.20 -7.05 -16.68
N LEU A 68 7.86 -6.94 -16.65
CA LEU A 68 7.10 -6.33 -15.57
C LEU A 68 7.26 -7.09 -14.25
N THR A 69 7.24 -8.41 -14.30
CA THR A 69 7.52 -9.26 -13.13
C THR A 69 8.91 -8.96 -12.55
N MET A 70 9.93 -8.84 -13.37
CA MET A 70 11.29 -8.51 -12.91
C MET A 70 11.39 -7.10 -12.31
N GLN A 71 10.59 -6.15 -12.77
CA GLN A 71 10.49 -4.82 -12.18
C GLN A 71 9.78 -4.87 -10.82
N TRP A 72 8.70 -5.64 -10.71
CA TRP A 72 8.02 -5.86 -9.44
C TRP A 72 8.94 -6.48 -8.39
N LEU A 73 9.69 -7.52 -8.74
CA LEU A 73 10.68 -8.14 -7.86
C LEU A 73 11.77 -7.13 -7.43
N ALA A 74 12.21 -6.27 -8.34
CA ALA A 74 13.15 -5.20 -8.01
C ALA A 74 12.56 -4.18 -7.04
N SER A 75 11.29 -3.79 -7.22
CA SER A 75 10.56 -2.91 -6.30
C SER A 75 10.40 -3.54 -4.91
N HIS A 76 10.10 -4.83 -4.85
CA HIS A 76 10.05 -5.58 -3.59
C HIS A 76 11.40 -5.58 -2.86
N GLY A 77 12.51 -5.66 -3.59
CA GLY A 77 13.84 -5.55 -3.00
C GLY A 77 14.14 -4.16 -2.43
N LEU A 78 13.71 -3.11 -3.12
CA LEU A 78 13.79 -1.74 -2.60
C LEU A 78 12.98 -1.59 -1.30
N PHE A 79 11.75 -2.09 -1.28
CA PHE A 79 10.92 -2.14 -0.09
C PHE A 79 11.64 -2.86 1.07
N GLY A 80 12.09 -4.09 0.84
CA GLY A 80 12.73 -4.90 1.88
C GLY A 80 13.94 -4.22 2.53
N THR A 81 14.65 -3.36 1.80
CA THR A 81 15.77 -2.60 2.36
C THR A 81 15.33 -1.28 2.98
N SER A 82 14.33 -0.60 2.42
CA SER A 82 13.87 0.71 2.90
C SER A 82 13.22 0.64 4.29
N ILE A 83 12.50 -0.45 4.59
CA ILE A 83 11.87 -0.62 5.91
C ILE A 83 12.85 -0.59 7.08
N PHE A 84 14.09 -0.99 6.86
CA PHE A 84 15.15 -0.91 7.87
C PHE A 84 15.87 0.45 7.88
N SER A 85 15.43 1.39 7.03
CA SER A 85 15.98 2.74 6.90
C SER A 85 14.97 3.83 7.26
N TYR A 86 13.77 3.50 7.73
CA TYR A 86 12.73 4.47 8.10
C TYR A 86 13.19 5.51 9.12
N HIS A 87 14.10 5.14 10.02
CA HIS A 87 14.68 6.08 10.98
C HIS A 87 15.42 7.26 10.31
N ARG A 88 15.88 7.10 9.06
CA ARG A 88 16.55 8.14 8.27
C ARG A 88 15.60 9.05 7.49
N MET A 89 14.33 8.68 7.40
CA MET A 89 13.32 9.46 6.70
C MET A 89 12.85 10.59 7.62
N ASP A 90 13.50 11.72 7.53
CA ASP A 90 13.18 12.98 8.22
C ASP A 90 12.59 14.00 7.22
N PRO A 91 12.21 15.22 7.63
CA PRO A 91 11.68 16.23 6.73
C PRO A 91 12.62 16.57 5.56
N ALA A 92 13.93 16.60 5.79
CA ALA A 92 14.91 16.87 4.73
C ALA A 92 14.94 15.74 3.70
N TRP A 93 14.86 14.49 4.18
CA TRP A 93 14.75 13.33 3.29
C TRP A 93 13.48 13.40 2.43
N VAL A 94 12.33 13.75 3.02
CA VAL A 94 11.07 13.88 2.26
C VAL A 94 11.21 14.95 1.18
N GLN A 95 11.72 16.13 1.52
CA GLN A 95 11.94 17.21 0.58
C GLN A 95 12.87 16.81 -0.59
N GLN A 96 13.89 16.02 -0.31
CA GLN A 96 14.88 15.60 -1.31
C GLN A 96 14.40 14.45 -2.20
N HIS A 97 13.56 13.53 -1.67
CA HIS A 97 13.27 12.26 -2.34
C HIS A 97 11.82 12.09 -2.76
N VAL A 98 10.89 12.95 -2.35
CA VAL A 98 9.47 12.82 -2.65
C VAL A 98 8.98 14.00 -3.48
N GLN A 99 8.57 13.70 -4.70
CA GLN A 99 7.85 14.66 -5.53
C GLN A 99 6.36 14.58 -5.22
N ILE A 100 5.75 15.68 -4.82
CA ILE A 100 4.33 15.81 -4.53
C ILE A 100 3.65 16.53 -5.68
N ASP A 101 2.65 15.92 -6.30
CA ASP A 101 1.98 16.48 -7.48
C ASP A 101 0.97 17.58 -7.15
N GLN A 102 0.37 17.57 -5.96
CA GLN A 102 -0.68 18.49 -5.52
C GLN A 102 -0.36 19.03 -4.11
N ALA A 103 0.52 20.02 -4.03
CA ALA A 103 0.96 20.60 -2.74
C ALA A 103 -0.21 21.18 -1.94
N GLN A 104 -1.21 21.79 -2.60
CA GLN A 104 -2.39 22.34 -1.93
C GLN A 104 -3.16 21.28 -1.13
N ILE A 105 -3.27 20.05 -1.64
CA ILE A 105 -3.95 18.97 -0.91
C ILE A 105 -3.19 18.59 0.37
N MET A 106 -1.87 18.70 0.38
CA MET A 106 -1.06 18.52 1.60
C MET A 106 -1.36 19.61 2.64
N ASP A 107 -1.58 20.86 2.20
CA ASP A 107 -1.95 21.96 3.09
C ASP A 107 -3.36 21.75 3.66
N ASP A 108 -4.31 21.30 2.83
CA ASP A 108 -5.66 20.96 3.25
C ASP A 108 -5.66 19.82 4.28
N LEU A 109 -4.90 18.76 4.04
CA LEU A 109 -4.72 17.64 5.00
C LEU A 109 -4.09 18.11 6.32
N ARG A 110 -3.16 19.06 6.27
CA ARG A 110 -2.54 19.63 7.49
C ARG A 110 -3.54 20.47 8.29
N ALA A 111 -4.40 21.19 7.60
CA ALA A 111 -5.38 22.09 8.23
C ALA A 111 -6.62 21.35 8.77
N GLN A 112 -7.10 20.34 8.06
CA GLN A 112 -8.39 19.72 8.28
C GLN A 112 -8.31 18.24 8.67
N GLY A 113 -7.17 17.59 8.44
CA GLY A 113 -7.05 16.13 8.52
C GLY A 113 -7.88 15.45 7.45
N GLY A 114 -8.32 14.23 7.73
CA GLY A 114 -9.21 13.50 6.83
C GLY A 114 -8.89 12.02 6.70
N LEU A 115 -9.72 11.32 5.94
CA LEU A 115 -9.44 9.95 5.52
C LEU A 115 -8.57 9.97 4.26
N VAL A 116 -7.44 9.29 4.30
CA VAL A 116 -6.53 9.11 3.16
C VAL A 116 -6.63 7.66 2.71
N LEU A 117 -7.28 7.42 1.56
CA LEU A 117 -7.36 6.10 0.95
C LEU A 117 -6.12 5.86 0.11
N THR A 118 -5.50 4.71 0.33
CA THR A 118 -4.28 4.29 -0.36
C THR A 118 -4.32 2.79 -0.69
N TYR A 119 -3.26 2.25 -1.25
CA TYR A 119 -3.19 0.91 -1.79
C TYR A 119 -2.02 0.11 -1.17
N HIS A 120 -2.07 -1.20 -1.27
CA HIS A 120 -0.95 -2.06 -0.94
C HIS A 120 0.17 -1.88 -1.97
N SER A 121 0.91 -0.81 -1.84
CA SER A 121 2.21 -0.71 -2.51
C SER A 121 3.27 -1.41 -1.67
N HIS A 122 4.40 -1.73 -2.27
CA HIS A 122 5.56 -2.15 -1.49
C HIS A 122 5.97 -1.09 -0.45
N HIS A 123 5.57 0.17 -0.66
CA HIS A 123 5.99 1.31 0.17
C HIS A 123 4.82 2.00 0.90
N HIS A 124 3.70 1.30 1.16
CA HIS A 124 2.52 1.91 1.78
C HIS A 124 2.81 2.52 3.17
N ASN A 125 3.68 1.90 3.98
CA ASN A 125 4.09 2.48 5.27
C ASN A 125 4.86 3.79 5.09
N THR A 126 5.58 3.97 3.97
CA THR A 126 6.30 5.21 3.66
C THR A 126 5.35 6.38 3.45
N LEU A 127 4.11 6.16 2.98
CA LEU A 127 3.12 7.22 2.86
C LEU A 127 2.84 7.87 4.23
N GLY A 128 2.55 7.08 5.26
CA GLY A 128 2.32 7.61 6.60
C GLY A 128 3.53 8.38 7.15
N ILE A 129 4.77 7.93 6.83
CA ILE A 129 6.00 8.63 7.17
C ILE A 129 6.09 9.97 6.43
N VAL A 130 5.83 9.99 5.11
CA VAL A 130 5.86 11.21 4.29
C VAL A 130 4.88 12.24 4.83
N LEU A 131 3.64 11.84 5.12
CA LEU A 131 2.65 12.74 5.71
C LEU A 131 3.11 13.26 7.08
N GLY A 132 3.57 12.37 7.98
CA GLY A 132 4.03 12.74 9.32
C GLY A 132 5.23 13.68 9.30
N GLN A 133 6.21 13.43 8.44
CA GLN A 133 7.40 14.29 8.29
C GLN A 133 7.10 15.59 7.52
N SER A 134 5.93 15.66 6.87
CA SER A 134 5.40 16.91 6.29
C SER A 134 4.53 17.70 7.27
N GLY A 135 4.52 17.36 8.56
CA GLY A 135 3.77 18.08 9.60
C GLY A 135 2.29 17.69 9.72
N ILE A 136 1.88 16.54 9.18
CA ILE A 136 0.52 16.02 9.26
C ILE A 136 0.50 14.87 10.26
N THR A 137 -0.16 15.02 11.42
CA THR A 137 -0.35 13.91 12.36
C THR A 137 -1.14 12.78 11.68
N THR A 138 -0.54 11.60 11.59
CA THR A 138 -1.04 10.51 10.75
C THR A 138 -1.32 9.27 11.58
N TRP A 139 -2.47 8.64 11.38
CA TRP A 139 -2.84 7.35 11.94
C TRP A 139 -2.90 6.32 10.82
N GLY A 140 -2.33 5.14 11.03
CA GLY A 140 -2.38 4.06 10.05
C GLY A 140 -3.44 3.02 10.43
N VAL A 141 -4.26 2.56 9.49
CA VAL A 141 -5.14 1.41 9.72
C VAL A 141 -4.45 0.15 9.22
N ALA A 142 -4.31 -0.85 10.09
CA ALA A 142 -3.62 -2.11 9.80
C ALA A 142 -4.28 -3.28 10.52
N ALA A 143 -3.91 -4.52 10.18
CA ALA A 143 -4.14 -5.68 11.03
C ALA A 143 -2.98 -5.88 12.01
N THR A 144 -3.22 -6.48 13.19
CA THR A 144 -2.09 -6.86 14.05
C THR A 144 -1.27 -7.96 13.39
N GLU A 145 -0.02 -8.08 13.81
CA GLU A 145 0.82 -9.18 13.34
C GLU A 145 0.22 -10.54 13.65
N LYS A 146 -0.61 -10.65 14.68
CA LYS A 146 -1.26 -11.91 15.11
C LYS A 146 -2.37 -12.35 14.16
N ALA A 147 -3.00 -11.42 13.46
CA ALA A 147 -4.05 -11.72 12.48
C ALA A 147 -3.51 -12.39 11.21
N SER A 148 -2.21 -12.34 10.98
CA SER A 148 -1.58 -12.97 9.82
C SER A 148 -1.23 -14.44 10.12
N PRO A 149 -1.58 -15.40 9.23
CA PRO A 149 -1.09 -16.78 9.31
C PRO A 149 0.45 -16.87 9.31
N MET A 150 1.12 -15.83 8.83
CA MET A 150 2.58 -15.71 8.76
C MET A 150 3.20 -15.16 10.05
N ALA A 151 2.40 -14.77 11.05
CA ALA A 151 2.85 -14.16 12.29
C ALA A 151 4.02 -14.89 12.98
N PRO A 152 4.03 -16.23 13.10
CA PRO A 152 5.14 -16.95 13.75
C PRO A 152 6.50 -16.72 13.08
N TYR A 153 6.52 -16.37 11.79
CA TYR A 153 7.73 -16.25 10.98
C TYR A 153 8.13 -14.81 10.67
N THR A 154 7.15 -13.93 10.50
CA THR A 154 7.35 -12.53 10.06
C THR A 154 6.97 -11.50 11.10
N GLY A 155 6.28 -11.87 12.17
CA GLY A 155 5.75 -10.95 13.18
C GLY A 155 6.83 -10.07 13.83
N GLN A 156 8.03 -10.58 14.04
CA GLN A 156 9.15 -9.77 14.53
C GLN A 156 9.51 -8.62 13.56
N PHE A 157 9.54 -8.91 12.25
CA PHE A 157 9.82 -7.89 11.25
C PHE A 157 8.68 -6.88 11.14
N MET A 158 7.43 -7.34 11.20
CA MET A 158 6.26 -6.46 11.21
C MET A 158 6.26 -5.50 12.40
N ARG A 159 6.60 -5.99 13.60
CA ARG A 159 6.75 -5.11 14.78
C ARG A 159 7.83 -4.05 14.58
N ILE A 160 8.97 -4.42 14.00
CA ILE A 160 10.05 -3.46 13.70
C ILE A 160 9.57 -2.42 12.69
N ILE A 161 8.94 -2.87 11.61
CA ILE A 161 8.42 -1.99 10.54
C ILE A 161 7.38 -1.02 11.13
N ASN A 162 6.38 -1.54 11.82
CA ASN A 162 5.31 -0.74 12.40
C ASN A 162 5.87 0.24 13.45
N GLY A 163 6.73 -0.19 14.35
CA GLY A 163 7.32 0.69 15.35
C GLY A 163 8.19 1.80 14.77
N GLN A 164 8.98 1.51 13.73
CA GLN A 164 9.81 2.53 13.08
C GLN A 164 8.97 3.51 12.25
N SER A 165 7.93 3.04 11.56
CA SER A 165 7.04 3.93 10.80
C SER A 165 6.16 4.78 11.72
N GLU A 166 5.59 4.20 12.80
CA GLU A 166 4.78 4.91 13.77
C GLU A 166 5.56 6.05 14.45
N ALA A 167 6.83 5.84 14.78
CA ALA A 167 7.70 6.88 15.33
C ALA A 167 7.86 8.12 14.40
N LYS A 168 7.44 8.01 13.15
CA LYS A 168 7.53 9.05 12.11
C LYS A 168 6.16 9.64 11.73
N PHE A 169 5.07 9.22 12.36
CA PHE A 169 3.70 9.64 12.03
C PHE A 169 3.30 11.02 12.61
N GLY A 170 4.24 11.79 13.12
CA GLY A 170 3.93 13.12 13.67
C GLY A 170 3.05 13.08 14.94
N GLY A 171 3.18 12.02 15.76
CA GLY A 171 2.41 11.83 16.99
C GLY A 171 1.18 10.90 16.84
N GLY A 172 0.85 10.47 15.64
CA GLY A 172 -0.18 9.45 15.42
C GLY A 172 0.34 8.03 15.66
N ARG A 173 -0.50 7.04 15.42
CA ARG A 173 -0.20 5.62 15.67
C ARG A 173 -1.00 4.69 14.78
N TYR A 174 -0.76 3.38 14.88
CA TYR A 174 -1.61 2.39 14.22
C TYR A 174 -2.91 2.13 14.98
N LEU A 175 -3.97 1.92 14.21
CA LEU A 175 -5.28 1.43 14.62
C LEU A 175 -5.47 0.04 13.99
N PHE A 176 -5.83 -0.95 14.80
CA PHE A 176 -5.86 -2.33 14.33
C PHE A 176 -7.29 -2.81 14.04
N THR A 177 -7.50 -3.39 12.85
CA THR A 177 -8.82 -3.85 12.37
C THR A 177 -9.36 -5.03 13.17
N ASP A 178 -8.49 -5.85 13.74
CA ASP A 178 -8.84 -6.95 14.62
C ASP A 178 -9.08 -6.52 16.09
N GLU A 179 -9.03 -5.20 16.35
CA GLU A 179 -9.40 -4.58 17.63
C GLU A 179 -10.56 -3.56 17.42
N PRO A 180 -11.77 -3.98 17.05
CA PRO A 180 -12.80 -3.08 16.51
C PRO A 180 -13.21 -1.95 17.46
N ARG A 181 -13.24 -2.19 18.79
CA ARG A 181 -13.56 -1.13 19.76
C ARG A 181 -12.48 -0.06 19.83
N ASN A 182 -11.22 -0.46 19.77
CA ASN A 182 -10.07 0.46 19.80
C ASN A 182 -9.97 1.20 18.47
N LEU A 183 -10.22 0.51 17.35
CA LEU A 183 -10.29 1.12 16.02
C LEU A 183 -11.33 2.25 15.99
N LEU A 184 -12.59 1.97 16.33
CA LEU A 184 -13.66 2.98 16.31
C LEU A 184 -13.36 4.18 17.22
N ARG A 185 -12.83 3.93 18.43
CA ARG A 185 -12.43 5.00 19.35
C ARG A 185 -11.29 5.84 18.74
N GLY A 186 -10.29 5.20 18.17
CA GLY A 186 -9.15 5.86 17.55
C GLY A 186 -9.55 6.68 16.32
N LEU A 187 -10.42 6.15 15.44
CA LEU A 187 -10.96 6.90 14.29
C LEU A 187 -11.69 8.17 14.77
N LYS A 188 -12.61 8.04 15.75
CA LYS A 188 -13.32 9.18 16.30
C LYS A 188 -12.37 10.22 16.90
N GLN A 189 -11.34 9.79 17.63
CA GLN A 189 -10.31 10.68 18.18
C GLN A 189 -9.54 11.39 17.07
N ALA A 190 -9.00 10.65 16.10
CA ALA A 190 -8.20 11.22 15.01
C ALA A 190 -9.00 12.27 14.22
N PHE A 191 -10.22 11.94 13.83
CA PHE A 191 -11.08 12.86 13.06
C PHE A 191 -11.50 14.10 13.85
N SER A 192 -11.87 13.95 15.14
CA SER A 192 -12.22 15.10 15.98
C SER A 192 -11.04 16.06 16.22
N GLN A 193 -9.81 15.54 16.15
CA GLN A 193 -8.58 16.33 16.26
C GLN A 193 -8.05 16.82 14.90
N LYS A 194 -8.81 16.65 13.82
CA LYS A 194 -8.41 17.04 12.46
C LYS A 194 -7.08 16.40 12.05
N GLN A 195 -6.89 15.12 12.35
CA GLN A 195 -5.70 14.36 12.00
C GLN A 195 -5.99 13.46 10.81
N ALA A 196 -4.95 13.06 10.07
CA ALA A 196 -5.10 12.18 8.91
C ALA A 196 -5.15 10.71 9.33
N VAL A 197 -6.08 9.97 8.76
CA VAL A 197 -6.16 8.50 8.91
C VAL A 197 -5.87 7.86 7.56
N VAL A 198 -4.80 7.09 7.46
CA VAL A 198 -4.42 6.35 6.24
C VAL A 198 -4.99 4.95 6.29
N SER A 199 -5.78 4.59 5.29
CA SER A 199 -6.40 3.27 5.15
C SER A 199 -6.14 2.67 3.77
N LEU A 200 -5.69 1.42 3.76
CA LEU A 200 -5.56 0.62 2.54
C LEU A 200 -6.95 0.12 2.13
N CYS A 201 -7.29 0.27 0.85
CA CYS A 201 -8.65 0.05 0.37
C CYS A 201 -8.75 -0.93 -0.81
N ASP A 202 -7.68 -1.66 -1.12
CA ASP A 202 -7.56 -2.48 -2.33
C ASP A 202 -7.60 -4.00 -2.07
N ASN A 203 -7.79 -4.45 -0.84
CA ASN A 203 -7.91 -5.87 -0.54
C ASN A 203 -9.28 -6.41 -0.94
N PRO A 204 -9.34 -7.47 -1.77
CA PRO A 204 -10.58 -8.14 -2.09
C PRO A 204 -11.22 -8.76 -0.86
N MET A 205 -12.53 -8.64 -0.78
CA MET A 205 -13.36 -9.24 0.26
C MET A 205 -14.39 -10.19 -0.35
N PRO A 206 -14.81 -11.25 0.36
CA PRO A 206 -15.88 -12.14 -0.14
C PRO A 206 -17.19 -11.42 -0.37
N SER A 207 -17.47 -10.39 0.45
CA SER A 207 -18.67 -9.54 0.36
C SER A 207 -18.40 -8.21 1.05
N SER A 208 -19.20 -7.18 0.72
CA SER A 208 -19.18 -5.87 1.35
C SER A 208 -20.60 -5.32 1.44
N ALA A 209 -20.82 -4.34 2.32
CA ALA A 209 -22.06 -3.55 2.35
C ALA A 209 -22.21 -2.68 1.10
N GLN A 210 -21.10 -2.37 0.42
CA GLN A 210 -21.09 -1.58 -0.82
C GLN A 210 -21.14 -2.49 -2.06
N PRO A 211 -21.67 -1.99 -3.18
CA PRO A 211 -21.58 -2.66 -4.46
C PRO A 211 -20.14 -3.03 -4.83
N PRO A 212 -19.96 -4.05 -5.69
CA PRO A 212 -18.63 -4.39 -6.18
C PRO A 212 -18.03 -3.24 -7.01
N VAL A 213 -16.72 -3.14 -7.00
CA VAL A 213 -15.95 -2.19 -7.80
C VAL A 213 -15.49 -2.82 -9.10
N HIS A 214 -15.28 -1.98 -10.12
CA HIS A 214 -14.71 -2.37 -11.39
C HIS A 214 -13.26 -1.89 -11.49
N PHE A 215 -12.35 -2.79 -11.82
CA PHE A 215 -10.93 -2.46 -11.94
C PHE A 215 -10.23 -3.33 -12.98
N MET A 216 -9.77 -2.72 -14.08
CA MET A 216 -9.00 -3.39 -15.15
C MET A 216 -9.63 -4.70 -15.63
N GLY A 217 -10.94 -4.69 -15.92
CA GLY A 217 -11.69 -5.84 -16.41
C GLY A 217 -12.09 -6.86 -15.33
N LYS A 218 -11.89 -6.55 -14.05
CA LYS A 218 -12.31 -7.34 -12.90
C LYS A 218 -13.42 -6.65 -12.13
N THR A 219 -14.25 -7.45 -11.44
CA THR A 219 -15.32 -6.97 -10.56
C THR A 219 -15.24 -7.70 -9.22
N PHE A 220 -15.09 -6.97 -8.12
CA PHE A 220 -14.93 -7.55 -6.79
C PHE A 220 -15.35 -6.59 -5.67
N HIS A 221 -15.58 -7.12 -4.48
CA HIS A 221 -15.87 -6.33 -3.30
C HIS A 221 -14.61 -5.95 -2.53
N VAL A 222 -14.66 -4.80 -1.85
CA VAL A 222 -13.60 -4.33 -0.94
C VAL A 222 -14.19 -3.87 0.38
N GLY A 223 -13.36 -3.78 1.42
CA GLY A 223 -13.78 -3.31 2.73
C GLY A 223 -14.06 -1.81 2.73
N SER A 224 -15.24 -1.41 3.22
CA SER A 224 -15.69 -0.01 3.27
C SER A 224 -15.83 0.58 4.68
N GLY A 225 -15.68 -0.24 5.73
CA GLY A 225 -16.07 0.15 7.09
C GLY A 225 -15.36 1.42 7.61
N VAL A 226 -14.08 1.64 7.30
CA VAL A 226 -13.36 2.86 7.70
C VAL A 226 -13.86 4.06 6.91
N LEU A 227 -14.14 3.89 5.62
CA LEU A 227 -14.73 4.92 4.77
C LEU A 227 -16.12 5.33 5.26
N GLU A 228 -16.97 4.37 5.56
CA GLU A 228 -18.33 4.63 6.09
C GLU A 228 -18.27 5.41 7.42
N GLN A 229 -17.32 5.06 8.30
CA GLN A 229 -17.12 5.81 9.55
C GLN A 229 -16.64 7.25 9.30
N ALA A 230 -15.81 7.49 8.30
CA ALA A 230 -15.36 8.83 7.93
C ALA A 230 -16.54 9.65 7.36
N LEU A 231 -17.32 9.08 6.44
CA LEU A 231 -18.48 9.76 5.84
C LEU A 231 -19.55 10.09 6.88
N ALA A 232 -19.84 9.17 7.81
CA ALA A 232 -20.79 9.41 8.89
C ALA A 232 -20.38 10.57 9.83
N GLN A 233 -19.09 10.93 9.85
CA GLN A 233 -18.56 12.06 10.62
C GLN A 233 -18.30 13.31 9.76
N GLY A 234 -18.69 13.32 8.48
CA GLY A 234 -18.46 14.45 7.56
C GLY A 234 -16.99 14.73 7.28
N VAL A 235 -16.12 13.71 7.34
CA VAL A 235 -14.68 13.85 7.21
C VAL A 235 -14.29 13.91 5.73
N PRO A 236 -13.40 14.83 5.30
CA PRO A 236 -12.89 14.87 3.94
C PRO A 236 -12.17 13.57 3.55
N VAL A 237 -12.30 13.17 2.28
CA VAL A 237 -11.63 11.99 1.73
C VAL A 237 -10.63 12.41 0.66
N THR A 238 -9.40 11.95 0.82
CA THR A 238 -8.30 12.17 -0.13
C THR A 238 -7.78 10.81 -0.63
N LEU A 239 -7.57 10.68 -1.93
CA LEU A 239 -6.85 9.55 -2.51
C LEU A 239 -5.37 9.89 -2.54
N ALA A 240 -4.52 8.97 -2.08
CA ALA A 240 -3.07 9.15 -2.04
C ALA A 240 -2.34 7.90 -2.49
N LEU A 241 -1.56 8.01 -3.55
CA LEU A 241 -0.78 6.91 -4.09
C LEU A 241 0.71 7.29 -4.08
N LEU A 242 1.47 6.63 -3.21
CA LEU A 242 2.92 6.79 -3.12
C LEU A 242 3.61 5.60 -3.79
N TYR A 243 4.44 5.88 -4.76
CA TYR A 243 5.22 4.85 -5.44
C TYR A 243 6.64 5.31 -5.72
N PRO A 244 7.62 4.39 -5.59
CA PRO A 244 8.98 4.69 -5.97
C PRO A 244 9.14 4.60 -7.49
N ASP A 245 9.98 5.45 -8.03
CA ASP A 245 10.66 5.09 -9.26
C ASP A 245 11.70 3.97 -8.94
N LEU A 246 12.11 3.24 -9.96
CA LEU A 246 13.13 2.19 -9.73
C LEU A 246 14.55 2.77 -9.50
N LYS A 247 14.69 4.10 -9.35
CA LYS A 247 15.94 4.80 -9.03
C LYS A 247 15.99 5.23 -7.56
N GLY A 248 14.86 5.13 -6.83
CA GLY A 248 14.77 5.40 -5.39
C GLY A 248 14.18 6.75 -5.02
N ALA A 249 13.73 7.56 -6.00
CA ALA A 249 12.86 8.69 -5.74
C ALA A 249 11.40 8.23 -5.65
N TYR A 250 10.56 9.02 -5.01
CA TYR A 250 9.16 8.73 -4.82
C TYR A 250 8.29 9.80 -5.48
N THR A 251 7.15 9.38 -6.01
CA THR A 251 6.09 10.28 -6.42
C THR A 251 4.88 10.03 -5.54
N LEU A 252 4.36 11.10 -4.93
CA LEU A 252 3.10 11.12 -4.21
C LEU A 252 2.04 11.81 -5.08
N ARG A 253 1.11 11.01 -5.59
CA ARG A 253 -0.07 11.53 -6.30
C ARG A 253 -1.23 11.65 -5.36
N LEU A 254 -1.90 12.79 -5.39
CA LEU A 254 -3.00 13.16 -4.52
C LEU A 254 -4.23 13.56 -5.34
N LYS A 255 -5.41 13.24 -4.82
CA LYS A 255 -6.69 13.69 -5.39
C LYS A 255 -7.70 13.87 -4.26
N SER A 256 -8.16 15.10 -4.02
CA SER A 256 -9.30 15.34 -3.14
C SER A 256 -10.59 14.92 -3.80
N LEU A 257 -11.52 14.36 -3.02
CA LEU A 257 -12.84 13.98 -3.48
C LEU A 257 -13.90 14.94 -2.94
N SER A 258 -14.99 15.11 -3.71
CA SER A 258 -16.16 15.87 -3.25
C SER A 258 -16.79 15.17 -2.05
N GLN A 259 -17.22 15.97 -1.05
CA GLN A 259 -17.90 15.47 0.15
C GLN A 259 -19.31 14.91 -0.12
N ASN A 260 -19.87 15.16 -1.30
CA ASN A 260 -21.22 14.71 -1.66
C ASN A 260 -21.25 13.33 -2.33
N LEU A 261 -20.11 12.68 -2.47
CA LEU A 261 -20.04 11.34 -3.08
C LEU A 261 -20.48 10.27 -2.10
N SER A 262 -21.20 9.26 -2.61
CA SER A 262 -21.50 8.06 -1.85
C SER A 262 -20.23 7.22 -1.60
N ALA A 263 -20.26 6.30 -0.63
CA ALA A 263 -19.16 5.38 -0.40
C ALA A 263 -18.82 4.55 -1.65
N SER A 264 -19.83 4.13 -2.41
CA SER A 264 -19.66 3.39 -3.67
C SER A 264 -18.92 4.23 -4.72
N ASP A 265 -19.34 5.50 -4.89
CA ASP A 265 -18.71 6.40 -5.87
C ASP A 265 -17.25 6.70 -5.49
N ILE A 266 -16.99 6.86 -4.19
CA ILE A 266 -15.62 7.06 -3.67
C ILE A 266 -14.76 5.83 -3.95
N LEU A 267 -15.27 4.62 -3.69
CA LEU A 267 -14.54 3.38 -3.96
C LEU A 267 -14.25 3.23 -5.45
N GLN A 268 -15.23 3.48 -6.33
CA GLN A 268 -14.98 3.43 -7.76
C GLN A 268 -13.98 4.50 -8.21
N ALA A 269 -14.12 5.75 -7.76
CA ALA A 269 -13.16 6.81 -8.05
C ALA A 269 -11.73 6.49 -7.56
N TYR A 270 -11.62 5.77 -6.44
CA TYR A 270 -10.34 5.27 -5.94
C TYR A 270 -9.72 4.24 -6.90
N PHE A 271 -10.49 3.25 -7.38
CA PHE A 271 -9.98 2.25 -8.31
C PHE A 271 -9.65 2.82 -9.69
N ASP A 272 -10.41 3.81 -10.17
CA ASP A 272 -10.09 4.55 -11.39
C ASP A 272 -8.77 5.31 -11.25
N PHE A 273 -8.55 5.94 -10.07
CA PHE A 273 -7.30 6.62 -9.77
C PHE A 273 -6.13 5.64 -9.65
N LEU A 274 -6.33 4.50 -8.97
CA LEU A 274 -5.34 3.42 -8.89
C LEU A 274 -4.99 2.88 -10.28
N ALA A 275 -5.97 2.62 -11.14
CA ALA A 275 -5.75 2.18 -12.51
C ALA A 275 -4.85 3.15 -13.28
N SER A 276 -5.12 4.46 -13.19
CA SER A 276 -4.30 5.49 -13.84
C SER A 276 -2.83 5.49 -13.41
N CYS A 277 -2.56 5.07 -12.17
CA CYS A 277 -1.20 4.97 -11.63
C CYS A 277 -0.52 3.66 -11.99
N VAL A 278 -1.20 2.53 -11.85
CA VAL A 278 -0.60 1.21 -12.14
C VAL A 278 -0.34 1.00 -13.63
N ILE A 279 -1.05 1.71 -14.52
CA ILE A 279 -0.73 1.73 -15.96
C ILE A 279 0.65 2.35 -16.19
N GLN A 280 1.02 3.37 -15.44
CA GLN A 280 2.32 4.04 -15.55
C GLN A 280 3.43 3.34 -14.76
N THR A 281 3.08 2.75 -13.62
CA THR A 281 4.00 2.12 -12.67
C THR A 281 3.51 0.74 -12.25
N PRO A 282 3.43 -0.24 -13.17
CA PRO A 282 2.83 -1.56 -12.89
C PRO A 282 3.49 -2.28 -11.72
N TRP A 283 4.76 -2.07 -11.50
CA TRP A 283 5.53 -2.69 -10.42
C TRP A 283 5.22 -2.17 -9.02
N ALA A 284 4.47 -1.08 -8.87
CA ALA A 284 4.24 -0.46 -7.57
C ALA A 284 3.14 -1.16 -6.75
N TRP A 285 2.19 -1.85 -7.39
CA TRP A 285 1.06 -2.48 -6.71
C TRP A 285 1.35 -3.91 -6.29
N GLN A 286 1.08 -4.23 -5.03
CA GLN A 286 1.20 -5.62 -4.54
C GLN A 286 0.04 -6.50 -4.99
N GLY A 287 -1.10 -5.95 -5.31
CA GLY A 287 -2.32 -6.67 -5.64
C GLY A 287 -2.26 -7.58 -6.87
N TRP A 288 -1.20 -7.54 -7.63
CA TRP A 288 -0.99 -8.49 -8.73
C TRP A 288 -0.98 -9.95 -8.28
N HIS A 289 -0.67 -10.22 -7.01
CA HIS A 289 -0.71 -11.58 -6.44
C HIS A 289 -2.11 -12.21 -6.46
N TRP A 290 -3.16 -11.42 -6.29
CA TRP A 290 -4.53 -11.93 -6.28
C TRP A 290 -5.33 -11.53 -7.51
N PHE A 291 -4.79 -10.66 -8.37
CA PHE A 291 -5.52 -10.09 -9.49
C PHE A 291 -6.02 -11.14 -10.48
N SER A 292 -5.20 -12.13 -10.81
CA SER A 292 -5.57 -13.21 -11.74
C SER A 292 -6.72 -14.08 -11.24
N GLY A 293 -6.89 -14.20 -9.92
CA GLY A 293 -7.96 -14.94 -9.27
C GLY A 293 -9.26 -14.16 -9.08
N LEU A 294 -9.29 -12.85 -9.40
CA LEU A 294 -10.51 -12.06 -9.30
C LEU A 294 -11.51 -12.40 -10.42
N PRO A 295 -12.81 -12.30 -10.13
CA PRO A 295 -13.85 -12.47 -11.14
C PRO A 295 -13.70 -11.47 -12.28
N ASN A 296 -13.91 -11.90 -13.52
CA ASN A 296 -13.98 -11.00 -14.66
C ASN A 296 -15.26 -10.16 -14.57
N SER A 297 -15.17 -8.92 -15.04
CA SER A 297 -16.38 -8.10 -15.21
C SER A 297 -17.34 -8.79 -16.22
N PRO A 298 -18.65 -8.73 -15.99
CA PRO A 298 -19.61 -9.19 -16.98
C PRO A 298 -19.33 -8.51 -18.33
N THR A 299 -19.26 -9.28 -19.40
CA THR A 299 -19.27 -8.73 -20.76
C THR A 299 -20.61 -8.03 -20.94
N VAL A 300 -20.59 -6.71 -21.09
CA VAL A 300 -21.78 -5.99 -21.58
C VAL A 300 -21.94 -6.42 -23.02
N GLU A 301 -22.85 -7.38 -23.29
CA GLU A 301 -23.29 -7.64 -24.65
C GLU A 301 -23.87 -6.32 -25.16
N ALA A 302 -23.22 -5.77 -26.21
CA ALA A 302 -23.72 -4.59 -26.88
C ALA A 302 -25.08 -4.92 -27.48
N SER A 303 -26.14 -4.41 -26.81
CA SER A 303 -27.52 -4.46 -27.28
C SER A 303 -27.74 -3.47 -28.41
#